data_f9b23efc2769245aff3658d1b6d72b55
#
_entry.id   f9b23efc2769245aff3658d1b6d72b55
#
_cell.length_a   1.000
_cell.length_b   1.000
_cell.length_c   1.000
_cell.angle_alpha   90.00
_cell.angle_beta   90.00
_cell.angle_gamma   90.00
#
_symmetry.space_group_name_H-M   'P 1'
#
loop_
_entity.id
_entity.type
_entity.pdbx_description
1 polymer ?
#
loop_
_entity_poly.entity_id
_entity_poly.type
_entity_poly.pdbx_seq_one_letter_code
_entity_poly.pdbx_strand_id
1 'polypeptide(L)'
;MVTSQQCFARYGDPSANEGKFMVVWDVPECCEHGAIPKKVYCNRDLKPFLEKAFKNVNDRGLASQIKTWDGCFNIRKKRGATSMSLHSWGLAIDFNAAWNGFGKTPTMSPELVKCFTDAGLDWGGTW
;
A
#
# COMPACT_ATOMS: atom_id res chain seq x y z
N MET A 1 14.01 1.25 3.31
CA MET A 1 13.06 1.11 2.17
C MET A 1 13.46 -0.06 1.30
N VAL A 2 12.50 -0.90 0.91
CA VAL A 2 12.74 -2.07 0.05
C VAL A 2 12.90 -1.62 -1.41
N THR A 3 13.84 -2.21 -2.14
CA THR A 3 14.06 -1.93 -3.55
C THR A 3 13.52 -3.05 -4.43
N SER A 4 13.29 -2.77 -5.72
CA SER A 4 12.87 -3.80 -6.68
C SER A 4 13.91 -4.92 -6.81
N GLN A 5 15.20 -4.60 -6.72
CA GLN A 5 16.27 -5.59 -6.76
C GLN A 5 16.16 -6.56 -5.57
N GLN A 6 15.87 -6.04 -4.37
CA GLN A 6 15.63 -6.87 -3.18
C GLN A 6 14.39 -7.74 -3.34
N CYS A 7 13.34 -7.22 -3.98
CA CYS A 7 12.13 -8.00 -4.26
C CYS A 7 12.39 -9.14 -5.23
N PHE A 8 13.16 -8.93 -6.29
CA PHE A 8 13.57 -10.02 -7.18
C PHE A 8 14.35 -11.09 -6.44
N ALA A 9 15.27 -10.68 -5.56
CA ALA A 9 16.07 -11.63 -4.78
C ALA A 9 15.22 -12.45 -3.81
N ARG A 10 14.19 -11.84 -3.20
CA ARG A 10 13.35 -12.50 -2.19
C ARG A 10 12.18 -13.28 -2.79
N TYR A 11 11.50 -12.71 -3.78
CA TYR A 11 10.24 -13.24 -4.33
C TYR A 11 10.37 -13.77 -5.75
N GLY A 12 11.42 -13.41 -6.46
CA GLY A 12 11.60 -13.76 -7.87
C GLY A 12 10.74 -12.90 -8.79
N ASP A 13 10.53 -13.39 -10.02
CA ASP A 13 9.71 -12.71 -11.03
C ASP A 13 8.26 -12.65 -10.55
N PRO A 14 7.65 -11.44 -10.47
CA PRO A 14 6.29 -11.31 -9.96
C PRO A 14 5.24 -12.03 -10.80
N SER A 15 5.40 -12.07 -12.13
CA SER A 15 4.44 -12.74 -13.00
C SER A 15 4.53 -14.27 -12.89
N ALA A 16 5.71 -14.82 -12.59
CA ALA A 16 5.90 -16.27 -12.46
C ALA A 16 5.57 -16.80 -11.04
N ASN A 17 5.69 -15.96 -10.02
CA ASN A 17 5.66 -16.39 -8.63
C ASN A 17 4.53 -15.76 -7.79
N GLU A 18 3.58 -15.09 -8.42
CA GLU A 18 2.49 -14.37 -7.73
C GLU A 18 1.85 -15.21 -6.61
N GLY A 19 1.45 -16.43 -6.90
CA GLY A 19 0.79 -17.32 -5.93
C GLY A 19 1.64 -17.73 -4.75
N LYS A 20 2.95 -17.48 -4.79
CA LYS A 20 3.88 -17.85 -3.71
C LYS A 20 4.01 -16.77 -2.65
N PHE A 21 3.70 -15.51 -2.97
CA PHE A 21 3.88 -14.39 -2.04
C PHE A 21 2.61 -13.57 -1.80
N MET A 22 1.57 -13.71 -2.63
CA MET A 22 0.33 -12.95 -2.49
C MET A 22 -0.70 -13.68 -1.63
N VAL A 23 -1.45 -12.91 -0.86
CA VAL A 23 -2.58 -13.40 -0.06
C VAL A 23 -3.75 -12.44 -0.18
N VAL A 24 -4.96 -12.95 0.05
CA VAL A 24 -6.14 -12.09 0.23
C VAL A 24 -6.29 -11.84 1.73
N TRP A 25 -6.12 -10.59 2.13
CA TRP A 25 -6.28 -10.20 3.52
C TRP A 25 -7.71 -9.70 3.76
N ASP A 26 -8.39 -10.32 4.73
CA ASP A 26 -9.70 -9.86 5.17
C ASP A 26 -9.51 -8.69 6.13
N VAL A 27 -9.98 -7.50 5.73
CA VAL A 27 -9.88 -6.30 6.56
C VAL A 27 -10.80 -6.50 7.79
N PRO A 28 -10.30 -6.23 9.03
CA PRO A 28 -11.14 -6.34 10.22
C PRO A 28 -12.39 -5.48 10.12
N GLU A 29 -13.51 -5.99 10.61
CA GLU A 29 -14.80 -5.31 10.52
C GLU A 29 -14.76 -3.90 11.10
N CYS A 30 -14.03 -3.70 12.19
CA CYS A 30 -13.84 -2.37 12.80
C CYS A 30 -13.14 -1.35 11.88
N CYS A 31 -12.47 -1.82 10.85
CA CYS A 31 -11.73 -0.97 9.90
C CYS A 31 -12.43 -0.85 8.55
N GLU A 32 -13.61 -1.44 8.37
CA GLU A 32 -14.40 -1.36 7.14
C GLU A 32 -15.19 -0.04 7.10
N HIS A 33 -14.52 1.05 6.70
CA HIS A 33 -15.13 2.37 6.63
C HIS A 33 -14.91 3.01 5.27
N GLY A 34 -15.97 3.62 4.73
CA GLY A 34 -15.88 4.43 3.52
C GLY A 34 -15.26 3.68 2.35
N ALA A 35 -14.16 4.18 1.84
CA ALA A 35 -13.48 3.63 0.66
C ALA A 35 -12.56 2.43 0.97
N ILE A 36 -12.35 2.09 2.24
CA ILE A 36 -11.51 0.94 2.59
C ILE A 36 -12.22 -0.34 2.18
N PRO A 37 -11.60 -1.19 1.33
CA PRO A 37 -12.25 -2.41 0.86
C PRO A 37 -12.34 -3.46 1.98
N LYS A 38 -13.24 -4.42 1.82
CA LYS A 38 -13.38 -5.53 2.76
C LYS A 38 -12.22 -6.52 2.67
N LYS A 39 -11.59 -6.62 1.51
CA LYS A 39 -10.48 -7.53 1.24
C LYS A 39 -9.41 -6.79 0.46
N VAL A 40 -8.14 -7.08 0.78
CA VAL A 40 -6.97 -6.52 0.09
C VAL A 40 -6.10 -7.66 -0.41
N TYR A 41 -5.82 -7.66 -1.71
CA TYR A 41 -4.88 -8.61 -2.31
C TYR A 41 -3.47 -8.02 -2.21
N CYS A 42 -2.67 -8.53 -1.29
CA CYS A 42 -1.36 -7.97 -0.96
C CYS A 42 -0.33 -9.07 -0.70
N ASN A 43 0.93 -8.66 -0.63
CA ASN A 43 2.01 -9.56 -0.23
C ASN A 43 1.80 -9.99 1.23
N ARG A 44 2.01 -11.27 1.52
CA ARG A 44 1.88 -11.82 2.89
C ARG A 44 2.75 -11.07 3.90
N ASP A 45 3.91 -10.54 3.46
CA ASP A 45 4.82 -9.82 4.33
C ASP A 45 4.36 -8.38 4.61
N LEU A 46 3.48 -7.83 3.75
CA LEU A 46 2.87 -6.52 3.96
C LEU A 46 1.68 -6.58 4.92
N LYS A 47 1.02 -7.72 5.00
CA LYS A 47 -0.20 -7.91 5.80
C LYS A 47 -0.09 -7.39 7.24
N PRO A 48 0.95 -7.76 8.05
CA PRO A 48 1.04 -7.27 9.42
C PRO A 48 1.14 -5.75 9.52
N PHE A 49 1.81 -5.12 8.55
CA PHE A 49 1.95 -3.66 8.51
C PHE A 49 0.61 -2.99 8.17
N LEU A 50 -0.16 -3.56 7.25
CA LEU A 50 -1.49 -3.05 6.91
C LEU A 50 -2.47 -3.20 8.07
N GLU A 51 -2.43 -4.31 8.79
CA GLU A 51 -3.26 -4.53 9.97
C GLU A 51 -3.03 -3.42 11.00
N LYS A 52 -1.76 -3.11 11.27
CA LYS A 52 -1.38 -2.08 12.23
C LYS A 52 -1.77 -0.68 11.73
N ALA A 53 -1.53 -0.40 10.45
CA ALA A 53 -1.87 0.89 9.86
C ALA A 53 -3.38 1.16 9.91
N PHE A 54 -4.19 0.18 9.51
CA PHE A 54 -5.64 0.33 9.50
C PHE A 54 -6.20 0.44 10.92
N LYS A 55 -5.61 -0.27 11.88
CA LYS A 55 -5.97 -0.11 13.29
C LYS A 55 -5.69 1.32 13.76
N ASN A 56 -4.53 1.89 13.38
CA ASN A 56 -4.21 3.27 13.71
C ASN A 56 -5.23 4.23 13.10
N VAL A 57 -5.62 4.03 11.85
CA VAL A 57 -6.63 4.85 11.16
C VAL A 57 -7.96 4.81 11.92
N ASN A 58 -8.40 3.62 12.31
CA ASN A 58 -9.64 3.44 13.05
C ASN A 58 -9.58 4.07 14.44
N ASP A 59 -8.52 3.79 15.21
CA ASP A 59 -8.35 4.27 16.58
C ASP A 59 -8.24 5.79 16.66
N ARG A 60 -7.69 6.41 15.62
CA ARG A 60 -7.49 7.86 15.53
C ARG A 60 -8.64 8.59 14.85
N GLY A 61 -9.68 7.85 14.41
CA GLY A 61 -10.87 8.44 13.78
C GLY A 61 -10.62 9.07 12.42
N LEU A 62 -9.68 8.56 11.63
CA LEU A 62 -9.25 9.16 10.37
C LEU A 62 -9.74 8.42 9.13
N ALA A 63 -10.59 7.40 9.28
CA ALA A 63 -11.05 6.59 8.15
C ALA A 63 -11.74 7.40 7.06
N SER A 64 -12.47 8.46 7.42
CA SER A 64 -13.15 9.34 6.47
C SER A 64 -12.20 10.11 5.57
N GLN A 65 -10.94 10.22 5.91
CA GLN A 65 -9.92 10.87 5.09
C GLN A 65 -9.43 9.97 3.95
N ILE A 66 -9.69 8.67 4.01
CA ILE A 66 -9.43 7.75 2.89
C ILE A 66 -10.65 7.81 1.98
N LYS A 67 -10.52 8.57 0.89
CA LYS A 67 -11.62 8.85 -0.04
C LYS A 67 -11.73 7.84 -1.17
N THR A 68 -10.59 7.29 -1.61
CA THR A 68 -10.53 6.24 -2.62
C THR A 68 -9.46 5.24 -2.25
N TRP A 69 -9.67 3.98 -2.62
CA TRP A 69 -8.67 2.93 -2.52
C TRP A 69 -8.27 2.55 -3.94
N ASP A 70 -7.01 2.80 -4.30
CA ASP A 70 -6.57 2.70 -5.69
C ASP A 70 -5.77 1.42 -5.98
N GLY A 71 -5.50 0.62 -4.97
CA GLY A 71 -5.00 -0.73 -5.15
C GLY A 71 -3.67 -1.02 -4.48
N CYS A 72 -3.27 -2.29 -4.57
CA CYS A 72 -2.04 -2.81 -3.99
C CYS A 72 -1.20 -3.55 -5.03
N PHE A 73 -1.78 -4.46 -5.79
CA PHE A 73 -1.05 -5.33 -6.72
C PHE A 73 -1.25 -4.89 -8.16
N ASN A 74 -0.13 -4.61 -8.84
CA ASN A 74 -0.11 -4.28 -10.26
C ASN A 74 1.30 -4.50 -10.79
N ILE A 75 1.48 -5.44 -11.70
CA ILE A 75 2.79 -5.73 -12.33
C ILE A 75 3.08 -4.64 -13.35
N ARG A 76 3.98 -3.73 -13.02
CA ARG A 76 4.35 -2.61 -13.89
C ARG A 76 5.71 -2.03 -13.51
N LYS A 77 6.32 -1.31 -14.44
CA LYS A 77 7.52 -0.52 -14.16
C LYS A 77 7.16 0.74 -13.37
N LYS A 78 8.11 1.27 -12.63
CA LYS A 78 7.99 2.59 -12.02
C LYS A 78 7.82 3.63 -13.12
N ARG A 79 7.01 4.66 -12.86
CA ARG A 79 6.80 5.76 -13.80
C ARG A 79 8.13 6.48 -14.04
N GLY A 80 8.52 6.61 -15.32
CA GLY A 80 9.76 7.28 -15.71
C GLY A 80 11.03 6.48 -15.43
N ALA A 81 10.94 5.20 -15.12
CA ALA A 81 12.08 4.34 -14.80
C ALA A 81 11.99 3.00 -15.50
N THR A 82 13.11 2.26 -15.54
CA THR A 82 13.17 0.91 -16.10
C THR A 82 12.95 -0.18 -15.06
N SER A 83 13.12 0.14 -13.77
CA SER A 83 12.92 -0.80 -12.68
C SER A 83 11.43 -1.02 -12.41
N MET A 84 11.10 -2.20 -11.88
CA MET A 84 9.72 -2.57 -11.54
C MET A 84 9.23 -1.82 -10.30
N SER A 85 7.95 -1.44 -10.32
CA SER A 85 7.27 -0.89 -9.15
C SER A 85 7.12 -1.95 -8.06
N LEU A 86 7.15 -1.53 -6.79
CA LEU A 86 6.89 -2.42 -5.65
C LEU A 86 5.45 -2.99 -5.66
N HIS A 87 4.51 -2.33 -6.35
CA HIS A 87 3.18 -2.89 -6.60
C HIS A 87 3.23 -4.23 -7.33
N SER A 88 4.30 -4.50 -8.08
CA SER A 88 4.50 -5.76 -8.80
C SER A 88 4.59 -6.95 -7.85
N TRP A 89 4.98 -6.74 -6.61
CA TRP A 89 5.05 -7.77 -5.56
C TRP A 89 4.02 -7.56 -4.46
N GLY A 90 3.05 -6.66 -4.66
CA GLY A 90 2.03 -6.37 -3.66
C GLY A 90 2.57 -5.72 -2.38
N LEU A 91 3.68 -4.99 -2.47
CA LEU A 91 4.36 -4.37 -1.33
C LEU A 91 4.11 -2.85 -1.22
N ALA A 92 3.23 -2.30 -2.02
CA ALA A 92 2.86 -0.90 -1.97
C ALA A 92 1.35 -0.77 -2.08
N ILE A 93 0.81 0.30 -1.51
CA ILE A 93 -0.61 0.62 -1.59
C ILE A 93 -0.79 2.04 -2.09
N ASP A 94 -1.85 2.26 -2.86
CA ASP A 94 -2.27 3.58 -3.31
C ASP A 94 -3.68 3.86 -2.81
N PHE A 95 -3.88 5.04 -2.24
CA PHE A 95 -5.20 5.56 -1.92
C PHE A 95 -5.19 7.07 -2.10
N ASN A 96 -6.37 7.65 -2.34
CA ASN A 96 -6.52 9.07 -2.67
C ASN A 96 -5.63 9.50 -3.87
N ALA A 97 -5.42 8.62 -4.84
CA ALA A 97 -4.50 8.85 -5.95
C ALA A 97 -4.89 10.04 -6.83
N ALA A 98 -6.19 10.33 -6.95
CA ALA A 98 -6.66 11.48 -7.74
C ALA A 98 -6.12 12.81 -7.21
N TRP A 99 -5.79 12.89 -5.92
CA TRP A 99 -5.28 14.11 -5.27
C TRP A 99 -3.78 14.07 -5.00
N ASN A 100 -3.16 12.88 -5.03
CA ASN A 100 -1.77 12.66 -4.60
C ASN A 100 -0.94 11.90 -5.63
N GLY A 101 -1.37 11.88 -6.89
CA GLY A 101 -0.68 11.17 -7.98
C GLY A 101 0.65 11.80 -8.34
N PHE A 102 1.36 11.12 -9.24
CA PHE A 102 2.66 11.59 -9.74
C PHE A 102 2.54 13.01 -10.32
N GLY A 103 3.44 13.87 -9.91
CA GLY A 103 3.46 15.27 -10.35
C GLY A 103 2.48 16.19 -9.62
N LYS A 104 1.71 15.66 -8.67
CA LYS A 104 0.78 16.45 -7.85
C LYS A 104 1.35 16.72 -6.47
N THR A 105 0.99 17.87 -5.88
CA THR A 105 1.34 18.16 -4.50
C THR A 105 0.48 17.28 -3.59
N PRO A 106 1.10 16.51 -2.66
CA PRO A 106 0.34 15.67 -1.72
C PRO A 106 -0.62 16.52 -0.87
N THR A 107 -1.84 16.01 -0.70
CA THR A 107 -2.90 16.69 0.07
C THR A 107 -3.32 15.91 1.32
N MET A 108 -2.69 14.76 1.60
CA MET A 108 -3.01 13.97 2.79
C MET A 108 -2.59 14.70 4.06
N SER A 109 -3.43 14.60 5.11
CA SER A 109 -3.08 15.16 6.39
C SER A 109 -1.87 14.44 7.00
N PRO A 110 -1.01 15.17 7.75
CA PRO A 110 0.11 14.54 8.45
C PRO A 110 -0.35 13.43 9.40
N GLU A 111 -1.50 13.56 10.01
CA GLU A 111 -2.08 12.58 10.94
C GLU A 111 -2.40 11.27 10.22
N LEU A 112 -2.98 11.34 9.01
CA LEU A 112 -3.28 10.14 8.22
C LEU A 112 -2.01 9.45 7.75
N VAL A 113 -1.05 10.21 7.23
CA VAL A 113 0.26 9.67 6.81
C VAL A 113 0.93 8.96 7.99
N LYS A 114 0.86 9.55 9.18
CA LYS A 114 1.47 8.99 10.38
C LYS A 114 0.88 7.65 10.80
N CYS A 115 -0.40 7.40 10.51
CA CYS A 115 -1.01 6.08 10.74
C CYS A 115 -0.23 4.97 10.05
N PHE A 116 0.26 5.24 8.85
CA PHE A 116 1.01 4.27 8.03
C PHE A 116 2.49 4.26 8.38
N THR A 117 3.11 5.42 8.58
CA THR A 117 4.54 5.47 8.95
C THR A 117 4.79 4.91 10.35
N ASP A 118 3.90 5.15 11.30
CA ASP A 118 3.98 4.55 12.64
C ASP A 118 3.82 3.03 12.61
N ALA A 119 3.16 2.51 11.59
CA ALA A 119 3.02 1.07 11.37
C ALA A 119 4.26 0.44 10.72
N GLY A 120 5.22 1.24 10.29
CA GLY A 120 6.45 0.77 9.65
C GLY A 120 6.48 0.90 8.14
N LEU A 121 5.50 1.57 7.54
CA LEU A 121 5.43 1.81 6.10
C LEU A 121 6.12 3.13 5.72
N ASP A 122 6.66 3.19 4.51
CA ASP A 122 7.25 4.40 3.97
C ASP A 122 6.19 5.20 3.20
N TRP A 123 6.28 6.53 3.27
CA TRP A 123 5.38 7.41 2.55
C TRP A 123 6.02 7.91 1.25
N GLY A 124 5.37 7.62 0.11
CA GLY A 124 5.85 8.01 -1.20
C GLY A 124 5.83 9.51 -1.50
N GLY A 125 5.12 10.31 -0.69
CA GLY A 125 5.06 11.75 -0.88
C GLY A 125 6.40 12.48 -0.68
N THR A 126 7.39 11.80 -0.10
CA THR A 126 8.73 12.35 0.09
C THR A 126 9.75 11.89 -0.95
N TRP A 127 9.33 11.09 -1.91
CA TRP A 127 10.20 10.48 -2.92
C TRP A 127 10.35 11.34 -4.17
#